data_d6668dcb25461592cb5671a47be09416
#
_entry.id   d6668dcb25461592cb5671a47be09416
#
_cell.length_a   1.000
_cell.length_b   1.000
_cell.length_c   1.000
_cell.angle_alpha   90.00
_cell.angle_beta   90.00
_cell.angle_gamma   90.00
#
_symmetry.space_group_name_H-M   'P 1'
#
loop_
_entity.id
_entity.type
_entity.pdbx_description
1 polymer ?
#
loop_
_entity_poly.entity_id
_entity_poly.type
_entity_poly.pdbx_seq_one_letter_code
_entity_poly.pdbx_strand_id
1 'polypeptide(L)'
;MGYVLKDCDYAISWVNGELRIIKNATVVIEDGLIAGIGEGAYSRGFENIDCKDHILMPGLVNAHTHTPMSLFRGFFDDAELPLWLSKIWNVEKELNHNIVSAASELSIIEMIMSGTTAFTDQYFYPQATAEVVLKYGLRAALGPPFMDTMRDPKQVENELRNFASEYASSQLIRPIINVHSVYTVGRDTLLRIKELSDELNLPIHIHASETRDEVYEIKSKYSVFPVEYLNALGLMSSNLQLVHLGWVTNWELGIIAKAGAKVIHAPTSNMKLATAGHFPMRELMDMGVIIGIGTDGPASNNSLDMFREMKMAVLLQRHSYWDVGIKAHHVFRAATINGYTILGLRGGCLDRGCVADVVLLDSKNPQLQPLRTDNLLSNIVYSVDGSSVDLVLVNGRLIYEKSRDYYALRERAVRLGKEINEFIGRFLP
;
A
#
# COMPACT_ATOMS: atom_id res chain seq x y z
N MET A 1 -0.81 -25.61 9.88
CA MET A 1 -1.91 -25.80 8.93
C MET A 1 -1.37 -25.53 7.53
N GLY A 2 -1.65 -26.39 6.56
CA GLY A 2 -1.03 -26.28 5.23
C GLY A 2 -2.03 -26.43 4.09
N TYR A 3 -1.71 -25.80 2.96
CA TYR A 3 -2.44 -25.90 1.71
C TYR A 3 -1.53 -26.39 0.57
N VAL A 4 -2.12 -27.08 -0.37
CA VAL A 4 -1.52 -27.34 -1.69
C VAL A 4 -2.40 -26.67 -2.72
N LEU A 5 -1.91 -25.57 -3.31
CA LEU A 5 -2.53 -24.91 -4.48
C LEU A 5 -2.11 -25.70 -5.72
N LYS A 6 -3.03 -26.52 -6.24
CA LYS A 6 -2.70 -27.58 -7.17
C LYS A 6 -3.08 -27.23 -8.60
N ASP A 7 -2.18 -27.52 -9.55
CA ASP A 7 -2.43 -27.48 -10.99
C ASP A 7 -2.89 -26.09 -11.51
N CYS A 8 -2.29 -24.98 -10.96
CA CYS A 8 -2.55 -23.64 -11.48
C CYS A 8 -2.09 -23.56 -12.96
N ASP A 9 -2.91 -22.99 -13.84
CA ASP A 9 -2.57 -22.81 -15.27
C ASP A 9 -1.23 -22.09 -15.42
N TYR A 10 -1.04 -21.05 -14.60
CA TYR A 10 0.19 -20.28 -14.48
C TYR A 10 0.46 -19.89 -13.03
N ALA A 11 1.74 -19.82 -12.67
CA ALA A 11 2.21 -19.07 -11.52
C ALA A 11 3.19 -18.01 -11.99
N ILE A 12 3.01 -16.77 -11.53
CA ILE A 12 3.95 -15.66 -11.78
C ILE A 12 4.67 -15.32 -10.48
N SER A 13 6.00 -15.30 -10.49
CA SER A 13 6.80 -15.09 -9.29
C SER A 13 8.14 -14.44 -9.57
N TRP A 14 8.70 -13.84 -8.53
CA TRP A 14 10.09 -13.39 -8.49
C TRP A 14 10.96 -14.49 -7.91
N VAL A 15 11.89 -15.02 -8.69
CA VAL A 15 12.86 -16.06 -8.29
C VAL A 15 14.27 -15.46 -8.42
N ASN A 16 15.00 -15.36 -7.32
CA ASN A 16 16.32 -14.71 -7.29
C ASN A 16 16.35 -13.31 -7.92
N GLY A 17 15.26 -12.55 -7.75
CA GLY A 17 15.13 -11.20 -8.29
C GLY A 17 14.67 -11.12 -9.75
N GLU A 18 14.53 -12.25 -10.46
CA GLU A 18 14.01 -12.34 -11.82
C GLU A 18 12.54 -12.75 -11.83
N LEU A 19 11.75 -12.14 -12.72
CA LEU A 19 10.37 -12.54 -12.93
C LEU A 19 10.31 -13.85 -13.71
N ARG A 20 9.59 -14.84 -13.19
CA ARG A 20 9.36 -16.13 -13.85
C ARG A 20 7.87 -16.43 -13.94
N ILE A 21 7.50 -17.08 -15.05
CA ILE A 21 6.16 -17.60 -15.28
C ILE A 21 6.29 -19.13 -15.43
N ILE A 22 5.60 -19.84 -14.56
CA ILE A 22 5.63 -21.32 -14.48
C ILE A 22 4.25 -21.82 -14.90
N LYS A 23 4.19 -22.76 -15.85
CA LYS A 23 2.95 -23.43 -16.26
C LYS A 23 2.67 -24.63 -15.39
N ASN A 24 1.40 -24.98 -15.23
CA ASN A 24 0.94 -26.15 -14.47
C ASN A 24 1.58 -26.20 -13.07
N ALA A 25 1.62 -25.05 -12.40
CA ALA A 25 2.33 -24.90 -11.16
C ALA A 25 1.52 -25.44 -9.97
N THR A 26 2.21 -26.13 -9.07
CA THR A 26 1.70 -26.49 -7.76
C THR A 26 2.52 -25.77 -6.69
N VAL A 27 1.86 -25.10 -5.74
CA VAL A 27 2.51 -24.39 -4.63
C VAL A 27 2.09 -25.00 -3.32
N VAL A 28 3.06 -25.31 -2.47
CA VAL A 28 2.84 -25.82 -1.10
C VAL A 28 3.02 -24.70 -0.10
N ILE A 29 2.03 -24.52 0.74
CA ILE A 29 2.01 -23.56 1.85
C ILE A 29 2.01 -24.32 3.16
N GLU A 30 2.93 -23.96 4.06
CA GLU A 30 3.06 -24.56 5.39
C GLU A 30 3.35 -23.47 6.42
N ASP A 31 2.58 -23.44 7.49
CA ASP A 31 2.74 -22.51 8.63
C ASP A 31 2.89 -21.04 8.23
N GLY A 32 2.09 -20.63 7.25
CA GLY A 32 2.04 -19.23 6.76
C GLY A 32 3.15 -18.87 5.79
N LEU A 33 3.98 -19.81 5.36
CA LEU A 33 5.09 -19.62 4.44
C LEU A 33 4.93 -20.49 3.18
N ILE A 34 5.52 -20.04 2.08
CA ILE A 34 5.71 -20.87 0.89
C ILE A 34 6.76 -21.95 1.22
N ALA A 35 6.36 -23.21 1.20
CA ALA A 35 7.26 -24.36 1.43
C ALA A 35 7.93 -24.84 0.13
N GLY A 36 7.29 -24.61 -1.03
CA GLY A 36 7.83 -24.96 -2.33
C GLY A 36 6.91 -24.64 -3.49
N ILE A 37 7.51 -24.57 -4.68
CA ILE A 37 6.82 -24.39 -5.97
C ILE A 37 7.41 -25.36 -6.99
N GLY A 38 6.59 -25.98 -7.84
CA GLY A 38 7.04 -26.86 -8.91
C GLY A 38 5.95 -27.83 -9.35
N GLU A 39 6.26 -28.64 -10.35
CA GLU A 39 5.42 -29.75 -10.75
C GLU A 39 5.49 -30.87 -9.71
N GLY A 40 4.35 -31.34 -9.21
CA GLY A 40 4.29 -32.53 -8.34
C GLY A 40 4.75 -32.35 -6.90
N ALA A 41 4.82 -31.11 -6.40
CA ALA A 41 5.05 -30.86 -4.96
C ALA A 41 3.83 -31.37 -4.16
N TYR A 42 3.99 -32.41 -3.38
CA TYR A 42 2.92 -33.00 -2.54
C TYR A 42 3.32 -33.00 -1.08
N SER A 43 2.43 -32.50 -0.21
CA SER A 43 2.51 -32.72 1.25
C SER A 43 1.31 -33.55 1.69
N ARG A 44 1.57 -34.71 2.28
CA ARG A 44 0.50 -35.57 2.80
C ARG A 44 -0.18 -34.88 3.98
N GLY A 45 -1.51 -34.79 3.97
CA GLY A 45 -2.32 -34.25 5.07
C GLY A 45 -2.63 -32.75 4.98
N PHE A 46 -2.21 -32.07 3.92
CA PHE A 46 -2.60 -30.67 3.65
C PHE A 46 -3.94 -30.61 2.88
N GLU A 47 -4.65 -29.52 3.08
CA GLU A 47 -5.86 -29.23 2.31
C GLU A 47 -5.49 -28.88 0.87
N ASN A 48 -6.19 -29.47 -0.10
CA ASN A 48 -5.95 -29.21 -1.52
C ASN A 48 -6.95 -28.16 -2.00
N ILE A 49 -6.43 -27.10 -2.63
CA ILE A 49 -7.20 -26.12 -3.40
C ILE A 49 -6.90 -26.39 -4.88
N ASP A 50 -7.93 -26.75 -5.65
CA ASP A 50 -7.82 -26.90 -7.09
C ASP A 50 -7.66 -25.52 -7.73
N CYS A 51 -6.53 -25.28 -8.38
CA CYS A 51 -6.18 -24.01 -9.02
C CYS A 51 -6.25 -24.10 -10.56
N LYS A 52 -6.86 -25.16 -11.08
CA LYS A 52 -7.15 -25.24 -12.50
C LYS A 52 -8.01 -24.02 -12.91
N ASP A 53 -7.75 -23.50 -14.09
CA ASP A 53 -8.38 -22.29 -14.60
C ASP A 53 -8.03 -21.02 -13.78
N HIS A 54 -6.88 -21.03 -13.06
CA HIS A 54 -6.41 -19.88 -12.31
C HIS A 54 -4.94 -19.53 -12.60
N ILE A 55 -4.65 -18.24 -12.45
CA ILE A 55 -3.29 -17.68 -12.41
C ILE A 55 -2.96 -17.37 -10.96
N LEU A 56 -1.92 -18.00 -10.44
CA LEU A 56 -1.40 -17.74 -9.11
C LEU A 56 -0.34 -16.63 -9.16
N MET A 57 -0.47 -15.64 -8.31
CA MET A 57 0.50 -14.55 -8.16
C MET A 57 0.71 -14.18 -6.70
N PRO A 58 1.84 -13.52 -6.36
CA PRO A 58 1.98 -12.91 -5.05
C PRO A 58 0.88 -11.88 -4.78
N GLY A 59 0.50 -11.75 -3.52
CA GLY A 59 -0.43 -10.73 -3.08
C GLY A 59 0.08 -9.32 -3.37
N LEU A 60 -0.83 -8.40 -3.64
CA LEU A 60 -0.52 -7.01 -3.90
C LEU A 60 -0.36 -6.23 -2.59
N VAL A 61 0.58 -5.29 -2.57
CA VAL A 61 0.81 -4.39 -1.45
C VAL A 61 0.42 -2.98 -1.83
N ASN A 62 -0.50 -2.39 -1.08
CA ASN A 62 -0.79 -0.98 -1.12
C ASN A 62 0.17 -0.26 -0.14
N ALA A 63 1.30 0.24 -0.65
CA ALA A 63 2.39 0.73 0.19
C ALA A 63 2.11 2.09 0.86
N HIS A 64 1.02 2.76 0.51
CA HIS A 64 0.54 3.99 1.14
C HIS A 64 -0.96 4.16 0.91
N THR A 65 -1.70 4.34 2.00
CA THR A 65 -3.11 4.71 1.94
C THR A 65 -3.53 5.48 3.20
N HIS A 66 -4.73 6.07 3.14
CA HIS A 66 -5.50 6.61 4.26
C HIS A 66 -6.80 5.81 4.31
N THR A 67 -6.71 4.59 4.84
CA THR A 67 -7.77 3.57 4.76
C THR A 67 -9.16 4.09 5.18
N PRO A 68 -9.32 4.81 6.32
CA PRO A 68 -10.63 5.34 6.72
C PRO A 68 -11.17 6.46 5.82
N MET A 69 -10.39 6.98 4.89
CA MET A 69 -10.87 8.02 3.96
C MET A 69 -11.87 7.52 2.91
N SER A 70 -12.29 6.24 2.95
CA SER A 70 -13.52 5.80 2.25
C SER A 70 -14.76 6.58 2.71
N LEU A 71 -14.70 7.14 3.93
CA LEU A 71 -15.64 8.11 4.47
C LEU A 71 -15.84 9.33 3.53
N PHE A 72 -14.77 9.77 2.86
CA PHE A 72 -14.74 10.96 2.02
C PHE A 72 -14.73 10.66 0.50
N ARG A 73 -14.99 9.43 0.11
CA ARG A 73 -15.01 9.07 -1.31
C ARG A 73 -16.07 9.88 -2.07
N GLY A 74 -15.64 10.66 -3.06
CA GLY A 74 -16.53 11.57 -3.80
C GLY A 74 -16.91 12.85 -3.05
N PHE A 75 -16.29 13.10 -1.88
CA PHE A 75 -16.54 14.28 -1.08
C PHE A 75 -15.62 15.43 -1.54
N PHE A 76 -16.19 16.47 -2.11
CA PHE A 76 -15.46 17.63 -2.67
C PHE A 76 -14.42 17.26 -3.75
N ASP A 77 -14.75 16.35 -4.65
CA ASP A 77 -13.98 16.12 -5.85
C ASP A 77 -13.88 17.42 -6.69
N ASP A 78 -12.87 17.51 -7.55
CA ASP A 78 -12.58 18.65 -8.43
C ASP A 78 -12.23 19.97 -7.70
N ALA A 79 -11.75 19.90 -6.45
CA ALA A 79 -11.25 21.04 -5.70
C ALA A 79 -9.72 21.04 -5.64
N GLU A 80 -9.11 22.24 -5.60
CA GLU A 80 -7.66 22.37 -5.33
C GLU A 80 -7.31 21.86 -3.93
N LEU A 81 -6.12 21.27 -3.78
CA LEU A 81 -5.69 20.61 -2.55
C LEU A 81 -5.86 21.43 -1.27
N PRO A 82 -5.50 22.74 -1.19
CA PRO A 82 -5.66 23.48 0.05
C PRO A 82 -7.13 23.64 0.47
N LEU A 83 -8.03 23.88 -0.50
CA LEU A 83 -9.46 23.96 -0.24
C LEU A 83 -10.03 22.59 0.14
N TRP A 84 -9.64 21.54 -0.57
CA TRP A 84 -10.00 20.16 -0.30
C TRP A 84 -9.60 19.75 1.13
N LEU A 85 -8.32 19.93 1.51
CA LEU A 85 -7.82 19.66 2.86
C LEU A 85 -8.62 20.42 3.93
N SER A 86 -8.92 21.70 3.72
CA SER A 86 -9.66 22.49 4.72
C SER A 86 -11.04 21.91 5.01
N LYS A 87 -11.71 21.34 4.00
CA LYS A 87 -13.01 20.69 4.13
C LYS A 87 -12.91 19.34 4.83
N ILE A 88 -11.91 18.54 4.44
CA ILE A 88 -11.64 17.23 5.07
C ILE A 88 -11.31 17.42 6.55
N TRP A 89 -10.37 18.28 6.90
CA TRP A 89 -9.95 18.52 8.30
C TRP A 89 -11.08 19.02 9.20
N ASN A 90 -12.07 19.74 8.65
CA ASN A 90 -13.24 20.15 9.45
C ASN A 90 -14.08 18.94 9.88
N VAL A 91 -14.22 17.92 9.03
CA VAL A 91 -14.94 16.69 9.36
C VAL A 91 -14.07 15.78 10.24
N GLU A 92 -12.76 15.72 9.99
CA GLU A 92 -11.82 14.90 10.76
C GLU A 92 -11.77 15.24 12.25
N LYS A 93 -12.12 16.46 12.65
CA LYS A 93 -12.23 16.85 14.06
C LYS A 93 -13.36 16.13 14.80
N GLU A 94 -14.36 15.62 14.08
CA GLU A 94 -15.54 14.93 14.61
C GLU A 94 -15.42 13.39 14.51
N LEU A 95 -14.26 12.90 14.06
CA LEU A 95 -14.02 11.46 13.96
C LEU A 95 -14.00 10.81 15.35
N ASN A 96 -14.42 9.57 15.38
CA ASN A 96 -14.34 8.71 16.55
C ASN A 96 -14.02 7.27 16.12
N HIS A 97 -13.71 6.43 17.09
CA HIS A 97 -13.35 5.04 16.87
C HIS A 97 -14.35 4.28 15.98
N ASN A 98 -15.66 4.46 16.23
CA ASN A 98 -16.69 3.69 15.51
C ASN A 98 -16.76 4.03 14.04
N ILE A 99 -16.76 5.34 13.69
CA ILE A 99 -16.84 5.75 12.27
C ILE A 99 -15.56 5.42 11.53
N VAL A 100 -14.39 5.53 12.19
CA VAL A 100 -13.10 5.11 11.62
C VAL A 100 -13.09 3.59 11.38
N SER A 101 -13.60 2.79 12.32
CA SER A 101 -13.76 1.35 12.16
C SER A 101 -14.66 0.99 10.97
N ALA A 102 -15.85 1.64 10.86
CA ALA A 102 -16.77 1.40 9.74
C ALA A 102 -16.16 1.77 8.38
N ALA A 103 -15.48 2.90 8.30
CA ALA A 103 -14.82 3.34 7.08
C ALA A 103 -13.60 2.46 6.72
N SER A 104 -12.80 2.04 7.72
CA SER A 104 -11.73 1.06 7.52
C SER A 104 -12.27 -0.27 7.01
N GLU A 105 -13.39 -0.74 7.55
CA GLU A 105 -14.01 -1.99 7.13
C GLU A 105 -14.45 -1.92 5.67
N LEU A 106 -15.04 -0.81 5.23
CA LEU A 106 -15.41 -0.61 3.82
C LEU A 106 -14.19 -0.68 2.90
N SER A 107 -13.10 0.00 3.26
CA SER A 107 -11.86 -0.01 2.49
C SER A 107 -11.19 -1.38 2.48
N ILE A 108 -11.16 -2.09 3.60
CA ILE A 108 -10.56 -3.41 3.71
C ILE A 108 -11.35 -4.43 2.87
N ILE A 109 -12.66 -4.35 2.83
CA ILE A 109 -13.49 -5.17 1.93
C ILE A 109 -13.10 -4.94 0.46
N GLU A 110 -12.93 -3.68 0.03
CA GLU A 110 -12.50 -3.37 -1.34
C GLU A 110 -11.10 -3.92 -1.63
N MET A 111 -10.14 -3.72 -0.71
CA MET A 111 -8.77 -4.22 -0.84
C MET A 111 -8.71 -5.75 -0.95
N ILE A 112 -9.43 -6.49 -0.10
CA ILE A 112 -9.49 -7.95 -0.16
C ILE A 112 -10.06 -8.41 -1.50
N MET A 113 -11.20 -7.86 -1.90
CA MET A 113 -11.89 -8.24 -3.14
C MET A 113 -11.09 -7.88 -4.40
N SER A 114 -10.09 -7.00 -4.28
CA SER A 114 -9.18 -6.60 -5.36
C SER A 114 -7.76 -7.15 -5.21
N GLY A 115 -7.53 -8.14 -4.33
CA GLY A 115 -6.26 -8.88 -4.24
C GLY A 115 -5.13 -8.16 -3.47
N THR A 116 -5.44 -7.09 -2.74
CA THR A 116 -4.51 -6.50 -1.79
C THR A 116 -4.42 -7.40 -0.55
N THR A 117 -3.21 -7.79 -0.19
CA THR A 117 -2.93 -8.67 0.95
C THR A 117 -2.25 -7.94 2.10
N ALA A 118 -1.62 -6.81 1.80
CA ALA A 118 -0.93 -5.98 2.79
C ALA A 118 -1.03 -4.50 2.41
N PHE A 119 -1.05 -3.62 3.42
CA PHE A 119 -1.08 -2.18 3.18
C PHE A 119 -0.36 -1.39 4.28
N THR A 120 0.02 -0.15 3.98
CA THR A 120 0.49 0.85 4.95
C THR A 120 -0.57 1.92 5.08
N ASP A 121 -1.00 2.21 6.30
CA ASP A 121 -2.01 3.22 6.59
C ASP A 121 -1.46 4.35 7.45
N GLN A 122 -1.79 5.57 7.08
CA GLN A 122 -1.47 6.77 7.83
C GLN A 122 -2.74 7.51 8.19
N TYR A 123 -3.36 7.17 9.33
CA TYR A 123 -4.61 7.81 9.72
C TYR A 123 -4.82 7.85 11.24
N PHE A 124 -5.83 8.60 11.67
CA PHE A 124 -6.27 8.68 13.06
C PHE A 124 -6.90 7.36 13.54
N TYR A 125 -6.86 7.11 14.85
CA TYR A 125 -7.44 5.91 15.48
C TYR A 125 -6.90 4.59 14.90
N PRO A 126 -5.57 4.38 14.87
CA PRO A 126 -4.99 3.17 14.27
C PRO A 126 -5.48 1.87 14.92
N GLN A 127 -5.93 1.90 16.19
CA GLN A 127 -6.55 0.77 16.89
C GLN A 127 -7.84 0.32 16.19
N ALA A 128 -8.68 1.28 15.76
CA ALA A 128 -9.92 0.96 15.05
C ALA A 128 -9.64 0.25 13.72
N THR A 129 -8.63 0.70 12.98
CA THR A 129 -8.18 0.01 11.74
C THR A 129 -7.57 -1.35 12.05
N ALA A 130 -6.75 -1.46 13.13
CA ALA A 130 -6.11 -2.70 13.54
C ALA A 130 -7.12 -3.80 13.90
N GLU A 131 -8.17 -3.48 14.62
CA GLU A 131 -9.26 -4.41 14.95
C GLU A 131 -9.90 -4.99 13.68
N VAL A 132 -10.14 -4.14 12.68
CA VAL A 132 -10.71 -4.58 11.39
C VAL A 132 -9.71 -5.42 10.60
N VAL A 133 -8.42 -5.05 10.59
CA VAL A 133 -7.34 -5.84 9.98
C VAL A 133 -7.31 -7.25 10.55
N LEU A 134 -7.35 -7.37 11.87
CA LEU A 134 -7.35 -8.68 12.55
C LEU A 134 -8.62 -9.49 12.25
N LYS A 135 -9.78 -8.82 12.18
CA LYS A 135 -11.07 -9.45 11.83
C LYS A 135 -11.04 -10.09 10.44
N TYR A 136 -10.46 -9.41 9.46
CA TYR A 136 -10.43 -9.87 8.07
C TYR A 136 -9.16 -10.64 7.71
N GLY A 137 -8.10 -10.54 8.49
CA GLY A 137 -6.87 -11.29 8.31
C GLY A 137 -5.89 -10.70 7.29
N LEU A 138 -5.99 -9.39 6.95
CA LEU A 138 -4.97 -8.72 6.14
C LEU A 138 -3.70 -8.43 6.94
N ARG A 139 -2.63 -8.01 6.25
CA ARG A 139 -1.48 -7.39 6.89
C ARG A 139 -1.57 -5.87 6.78
N ALA A 140 -1.15 -5.18 7.85
CA ALA A 140 -1.08 -3.72 7.81
C ALA A 140 0.11 -3.18 8.61
N ALA A 141 0.72 -2.11 8.08
CA ALA A 141 1.62 -1.26 8.84
C ALA A 141 0.83 -0.03 9.30
N LEU A 142 0.72 0.16 10.62
CA LEU A 142 -0.18 1.12 11.27
C LEU A 142 0.54 1.88 12.38
N GLY A 143 0.09 3.11 12.62
CA GLY A 143 0.51 3.89 13.78
C GLY A 143 -0.19 5.24 13.82
N PRO A 144 -0.23 5.91 14.99
CA PRO A 144 -0.83 7.23 15.10
C PRO A 144 -0.02 8.27 14.31
N PRO A 145 -0.68 9.21 13.60
CA PRO A 145 0.03 10.23 12.83
C PRO A 145 0.49 11.39 13.72
N PHE A 146 1.76 11.77 13.59
CA PHE A 146 2.28 13.04 14.09
C PHE A 146 1.85 14.16 13.15
N MET A 147 1.14 15.14 13.69
CA MET A 147 0.64 16.33 13.00
C MET A 147 0.45 17.45 14.04
N ASP A 148 1.50 18.19 14.32
CA ASP A 148 1.57 19.18 15.42
C ASP A 148 0.51 20.27 15.30
N THR A 149 0.02 20.51 14.08
CA THR A 149 -1.07 21.46 13.81
C THR A 149 -2.43 21.00 14.32
N MET A 150 -2.59 19.71 14.64
CA MET A 150 -3.87 19.13 15.08
C MET A 150 -3.77 18.35 16.41
N ARG A 151 -2.57 17.88 16.79
CA ARG A 151 -2.38 16.98 17.92
C ARG A 151 -1.15 17.33 18.74
N ASP A 152 -1.22 17.12 20.04
CA ASP A 152 -0.05 17.25 20.93
C ASP A 152 0.94 16.10 20.64
N PRO A 153 2.19 16.38 20.22
CA PRO A 153 3.19 15.37 19.91
C PRO A 153 3.47 14.39 21.06
N LYS A 154 3.39 14.86 22.32
CA LYS A 154 3.61 14.00 23.50
C LYS A 154 2.49 12.97 23.68
N GLN A 155 1.26 13.35 23.36
CA GLN A 155 0.13 12.41 23.39
C GLN A 155 0.28 11.38 22.28
N VAL A 156 0.67 11.81 21.06
CA VAL A 156 0.92 10.91 19.93
C VAL A 156 2.08 9.94 20.22
N GLU A 157 3.15 10.40 20.87
CA GLU A 157 4.26 9.53 21.32
C GLU A 157 3.77 8.44 22.27
N ASN A 158 2.95 8.80 23.27
CA ASN A 158 2.40 7.82 24.20
C ASN A 158 1.48 6.80 23.52
N GLU A 159 0.63 7.25 22.61
CA GLU A 159 -0.22 6.37 21.79
C GLU A 159 0.63 5.42 20.93
N LEU A 160 1.70 5.93 20.30
CA LEU A 160 2.62 5.12 19.51
C LEU A 160 3.29 4.03 20.35
N ARG A 161 3.80 4.38 21.53
CA ARG A 161 4.43 3.42 22.45
C ARG A 161 3.46 2.32 22.87
N ASN A 162 2.24 2.70 23.23
CA ASN A 162 1.20 1.75 23.59
C ASN A 162 0.84 0.83 22.39
N PHE A 163 0.63 1.41 21.21
CA PHE A 163 0.34 0.67 19.99
C PHE A 163 1.49 -0.29 19.63
N ALA A 164 2.73 0.19 19.68
CA ALA A 164 3.90 -0.64 19.40
C ALA A 164 4.04 -1.81 20.38
N SER A 165 3.77 -1.59 21.66
CA SER A 165 3.79 -2.64 22.69
C SER A 165 2.67 -3.67 22.48
N GLU A 166 1.45 -3.22 22.17
CA GLU A 166 0.27 -4.07 21.97
C GLU A 166 0.47 -5.01 20.78
N TYR A 167 1.03 -4.51 19.67
CA TYR A 167 1.19 -5.29 18.44
C TYR A 167 2.60 -5.83 18.21
N ALA A 168 3.51 -5.78 19.20
CA ALA A 168 4.90 -6.21 19.06
C ALA A 168 5.08 -7.66 18.56
N SER A 169 4.18 -8.56 18.92
CA SER A 169 4.21 -9.97 18.51
C SER A 169 3.23 -10.32 17.39
N SER A 170 2.53 -9.34 16.84
CA SER A 170 1.53 -9.58 15.79
C SER A 170 2.20 -10.01 14.49
N GLN A 171 1.65 -11.02 13.84
CA GLN A 171 2.06 -11.43 12.50
C GLN A 171 1.38 -10.62 11.39
N LEU A 172 0.28 -9.94 11.71
CA LEU A 172 -0.51 -9.20 10.73
C LEU A 172 -0.32 -7.68 10.85
N ILE A 173 -0.08 -7.16 12.06
CA ILE A 173 0.07 -5.72 12.30
C ILE A 173 1.54 -5.41 12.60
N ARG A 174 2.07 -4.43 11.91
CA ARG A 174 3.42 -3.88 12.12
C ARG A 174 3.31 -2.42 12.53
N PRO A 175 3.72 -2.07 13.75
CA PRO A 175 3.78 -0.66 14.15
C PRO A 175 4.75 0.14 13.27
N ILE A 176 4.36 1.38 12.93
CA ILE A 176 5.19 2.35 12.21
C ILE A 176 5.01 3.74 12.82
N ILE A 177 5.96 4.63 12.57
CA ILE A 177 5.88 6.03 12.94
C ILE A 177 5.35 6.81 11.74
N ASN A 178 4.11 7.25 11.81
CA ASN A 178 3.49 8.07 10.79
C ASN A 178 3.76 9.55 11.05
N VAL A 179 4.28 10.25 10.06
CA VAL A 179 4.54 11.71 10.07
C VAL A 179 3.77 12.32 8.92
N HIS A 180 2.84 13.24 9.21
CA HIS A 180 2.01 13.78 8.13
C HIS A 180 2.91 14.42 7.06
N SER A 181 3.67 15.46 7.42
CA SER A 181 4.59 16.11 6.47
C SER A 181 5.57 17.04 7.17
N VAL A 182 6.56 17.51 6.44
CA VAL A 182 7.56 18.48 6.95
C VAL A 182 7.00 19.88 7.25
N TYR A 183 5.81 20.21 6.72
CA TYR A 183 5.14 21.50 6.96
C TYR A 183 4.09 21.45 8.07
N THR A 184 3.65 20.27 8.49
CA THR A 184 2.69 20.10 9.60
C THR A 184 3.33 19.63 10.89
N VAL A 185 4.60 19.22 10.85
CA VAL A 185 5.35 18.73 12.01
C VAL A 185 6.57 19.61 12.25
N GLY A 186 6.70 20.11 13.48
CA GLY A 186 7.78 21.02 13.86
C GLY A 186 9.15 20.33 13.93
N ARG A 187 10.22 21.15 13.89
CA ARG A 187 11.60 20.66 13.93
C ARG A 187 11.89 19.79 15.16
N ASP A 188 11.44 20.22 16.33
CA ASP A 188 11.74 19.51 17.59
C ASP A 188 11.01 18.15 17.64
N THR A 189 9.78 18.09 17.12
CA THR A 189 9.02 16.84 16.96
C THR A 189 9.71 15.92 15.95
N LEU A 190 10.21 16.42 14.81
CA LEU A 190 10.96 15.61 13.84
C LEU A 190 12.23 15.02 14.44
N LEU A 191 12.97 15.79 15.25
CA LEU A 191 14.14 15.27 15.98
C LEU A 191 13.74 14.20 16.99
N ARG A 192 12.63 14.40 17.71
CA ARG A 192 12.11 13.38 18.65
C ARG A 192 11.65 12.11 17.92
N ILE A 193 11.03 12.24 16.74
CA ILE A 193 10.65 11.10 15.88
C ILE A 193 11.87 10.29 15.46
N LYS A 194 12.99 10.95 15.14
CA LYS A 194 14.24 10.24 14.84
C LYS A 194 14.70 9.38 16.02
N GLU A 195 14.73 9.97 17.24
CA GLU A 195 15.08 9.24 18.46
C GLU A 195 14.12 8.07 18.70
N LEU A 196 12.80 8.27 18.54
CA LEU A 196 11.79 7.23 18.68
C LEU A 196 11.98 6.08 17.66
N SER A 197 12.33 6.40 16.41
CA SER A 197 12.64 5.39 15.42
C SER A 197 13.82 4.51 15.83
N ASP A 198 14.86 5.11 16.39
CA ASP A 198 16.03 4.40 16.89
C ASP A 198 15.69 3.58 18.17
N GLU A 199 14.98 4.19 19.13
CA GLU A 199 14.56 3.54 20.38
C GLU A 199 13.67 2.32 20.17
N LEU A 200 12.67 2.45 19.29
CA LEU A 200 11.62 1.44 19.06
C LEU A 200 11.95 0.51 17.88
N ASN A 201 13.00 0.82 17.12
CA ASN A 201 13.34 0.15 15.85
C ASN A 201 12.16 0.11 14.88
N LEU A 202 11.45 1.24 14.74
CA LEU A 202 10.30 1.39 13.86
C LEU A 202 10.64 2.23 12.63
N PRO A 203 10.11 1.89 11.44
CA PRO A 203 10.25 2.73 10.26
C PRO A 203 9.44 4.02 10.41
N ILE A 204 9.90 5.07 9.72
CA ILE A 204 9.21 6.35 9.59
C ILE A 204 8.57 6.43 8.22
N HIS A 205 7.29 6.80 8.15
CA HIS A 205 6.52 7.00 6.94
C HIS A 205 6.04 8.45 6.86
N ILE A 206 6.37 9.18 5.77
CA ILE A 206 6.15 10.61 5.67
C ILE A 206 5.83 11.05 4.24
N HIS A 207 4.85 11.95 4.06
CA HIS A 207 4.68 12.69 2.80
C HIS A 207 5.82 13.69 2.62
N ALA A 208 6.42 13.73 1.45
CA ALA A 208 7.55 14.60 1.18
C ALA A 208 7.57 15.08 -0.27
N SER A 209 7.81 16.35 -0.48
CA SER A 209 7.89 16.99 -1.80
C SER A 209 6.67 16.69 -2.66
N GLU A 210 5.48 16.67 -2.03
CA GLU A 210 4.21 16.39 -2.70
C GLU A 210 3.77 17.56 -3.57
N THR A 211 3.83 18.77 -3.01
CA THR A 211 3.35 19.98 -3.68
C THR A 211 4.47 21.00 -3.88
N ARG A 212 4.27 21.85 -4.87
CA ARG A 212 5.15 23.00 -5.09
C ARG A 212 5.13 23.96 -3.90
N ASP A 213 3.98 24.10 -3.24
CA ASP A 213 3.81 24.99 -2.09
C ASP A 213 4.58 24.50 -0.86
N GLU A 214 4.59 23.17 -0.60
CA GLU A 214 5.44 22.56 0.41
C GLU A 214 6.92 22.90 0.16
N VAL A 215 7.38 22.67 -1.07
CA VAL A 215 8.77 22.96 -1.45
C VAL A 215 9.09 24.43 -1.26
N TYR A 216 8.20 25.35 -1.65
CA TYR A 216 8.38 26.77 -1.48
C TYR A 216 8.43 27.18 0.00
N GLU A 217 7.54 26.65 0.83
CA GLU A 217 7.49 26.92 2.27
C GLU A 217 8.79 26.50 2.96
N ILE A 218 9.22 25.26 2.75
CA ILE A 218 10.46 24.73 3.36
C ILE A 218 11.68 25.51 2.86
N LYS A 219 11.75 25.79 1.56
CA LYS A 219 12.84 26.58 0.97
C LYS A 219 12.91 27.99 1.54
N SER A 220 11.76 28.64 1.70
CA SER A 220 11.68 30.00 2.25
C SER A 220 12.08 30.04 3.73
N LYS A 221 11.69 29.03 4.51
CA LYS A 221 11.91 28.98 5.96
C LYS A 221 13.32 28.50 6.35
N TYR A 222 13.85 27.52 5.61
CA TYR A 222 15.09 26.84 6.00
C TYR A 222 16.21 26.95 4.95
N SER A 223 15.96 27.57 3.80
CA SER A 223 16.90 27.71 2.66
C SER A 223 17.36 26.37 2.02
N VAL A 224 16.65 25.28 2.29
CA VAL A 224 16.89 23.93 1.76
C VAL A 224 15.59 23.33 1.21
N PHE A 225 15.67 22.29 0.39
CA PHE A 225 14.51 21.55 -0.10
C PHE A 225 14.04 20.49 0.91
N PRO A 226 12.83 19.90 0.79
CA PRO A 226 12.27 19.01 1.80
C PRO A 226 13.13 17.79 2.14
N VAL A 227 13.70 17.09 1.16
CA VAL A 227 14.60 15.95 1.41
C VAL A 227 15.92 16.39 2.01
N GLU A 228 16.48 17.53 1.57
CA GLU A 228 17.66 18.14 2.20
C GLU A 228 17.39 18.49 3.66
N TYR A 229 16.20 19.01 3.97
CA TYR A 229 15.78 19.33 5.34
C TYR A 229 15.75 18.09 6.23
N LEU A 230 15.09 17.01 5.75
CA LEU A 230 15.08 15.73 6.46
C LEU A 230 16.49 15.17 6.65
N ASN A 231 17.36 15.31 5.64
CA ASN A 231 18.77 14.91 5.75
C ASN A 231 19.55 15.73 6.78
N ALA A 232 19.35 17.04 6.82
CA ALA A 232 20.00 17.93 7.79
C ALA A 232 19.56 17.63 9.24
N LEU A 233 18.36 17.11 9.44
CA LEU A 233 17.86 16.64 10.73
C LEU A 233 18.29 15.20 11.08
N GLY A 234 18.98 14.50 10.17
CA GLY A 234 19.45 13.13 10.37
C GLY A 234 18.35 12.05 10.25
N LEU A 235 17.20 12.38 9.64
CA LEU A 235 16.13 11.39 9.42
C LEU A 235 16.39 10.48 8.23
N MET A 236 17.25 10.90 7.28
CA MET A 236 17.54 10.10 6.09
C MET A 236 18.26 8.80 6.45
N SER A 237 17.56 7.68 6.33
CA SER A 237 18.05 6.33 6.66
C SER A 237 17.30 5.27 5.89
N SER A 238 17.75 4.02 5.98
CA SER A 238 17.03 2.86 5.39
C SER A 238 15.67 2.57 6.06
N ASN A 239 15.38 3.20 7.21
CA ASN A 239 14.09 3.10 7.89
C ASN A 239 13.09 4.18 7.44
N LEU A 240 13.53 5.16 6.63
CA LEU A 240 12.65 6.22 6.14
C LEU A 240 11.92 5.79 4.86
N GLN A 241 10.62 6.06 4.82
CA GLN A 241 9.72 5.84 3.69
C GLN A 241 9.12 7.19 3.26
N LEU A 242 9.47 7.64 2.06
CA LEU A 242 9.04 8.92 1.50
C LEU A 242 7.92 8.69 0.49
N VAL A 243 6.82 9.41 0.64
CA VAL A 243 5.66 9.31 -0.25
C VAL A 243 5.60 10.52 -1.18
N HIS A 244 5.12 10.35 -2.39
CA HIS A 244 4.88 11.32 -3.47
C HIS A 244 6.12 11.72 -4.26
N LEU A 245 7.06 12.49 -3.71
CA LEU A 245 8.28 12.98 -4.38
C LEU A 245 8.03 13.58 -5.78
N GLY A 246 6.92 14.31 -5.95
CA GLY A 246 6.56 14.94 -7.22
C GLY A 246 7.41 16.16 -7.57
N TRP A 247 7.99 16.83 -6.56
CA TRP A 247 8.77 18.07 -6.67
C TRP A 247 10.15 17.90 -6.02
N VAL A 248 10.93 16.94 -6.51
CA VAL A 248 12.25 16.61 -6.00
C VAL A 248 13.32 16.98 -7.01
N THR A 249 14.46 17.42 -6.52
CA THR A 249 15.62 17.79 -7.35
C THR A 249 16.55 16.61 -7.56
N ASN A 250 17.37 16.67 -8.60
CA ASN A 250 18.27 15.58 -8.96
C ASN A 250 19.31 15.26 -7.85
N TRP A 251 19.79 16.25 -7.12
CA TRP A 251 20.72 15.98 -6.00
C TRP A 251 20.03 15.38 -4.77
N GLU A 252 18.73 15.66 -4.56
CA GLU A 252 17.96 15.02 -3.51
C GLU A 252 17.78 13.52 -3.78
N LEU A 253 17.66 13.10 -5.07
CA LEU A 253 17.66 11.68 -5.43
C LEU A 253 18.95 10.97 -4.98
N GLY A 254 20.10 11.65 -5.10
CA GLY A 254 21.37 11.15 -4.59
C GLY A 254 21.39 10.99 -3.06
N ILE A 255 20.74 11.89 -2.32
CA ILE A 255 20.58 11.79 -0.86
C ILE A 255 19.72 10.56 -0.51
N ILE A 256 18.58 10.39 -1.18
CA ILE A 256 17.66 9.25 -1.00
C ILE A 256 18.39 7.92 -1.23
N ALA A 257 19.08 7.80 -2.37
CA ALA A 257 19.81 6.61 -2.75
C ALA A 257 20.94 6.28 -1.75
N LYS A 258 21.73 7.27 -1.35
CA LYS A 258 22.83 7.10 -0.38
C LYS A 258 22.33 6.65 0.99
N ALA A 259 21.18 7.16 1.41
CA ALA A 259 20.57 6.80 2.69
C ALA A 259 19.93 5.40 2.67
N GLY A 260 19.66 4.82 1.49
CA GLY A 260 18.87 3.61 1.33
C GLY A 260 17.40 3.78 1.71
N ALA A 261 16.91 5.04 1.72
CA ALA A 261 15.51 5.33 1.98
C ALA A 261 14.62 4.73 0.89
N LYS A 262 13.41 4.36 1.27
CA LYS A 262 12.42 3.77 0.36
C LYS A 262 11.45 4.85 -0.08
N VAL A 263 10.89 4.69 -1.28
CA VAL A 263 9.96 5.69 -1.83
C VAL A 263 8.65 5.03 -2.28
N ILE A 264 7.55 5.75 -2.17
CA ILE A 264 6.23 5.28 -2.57
C ILE A 264 5.61 6.27 -3.55
N HIS A 265 5.21 5.75 -4.70
CA HIS A 265 4.53 6.50 -5.75
C HIS A 265 3.02 6.32 -5.66
N ALA A 266 2.26 7.41 -5.63
CA ALA A 266 0.80 7.44 -5.63
C ALA A 266 0.28 8.16 -6.89
N PRO A 267 0.37 7.51 -8.08
CA PRO A 267 0.17 8.18 -9.36
C PRO A 267 -1.24 8.76 -9.53
N THR A 268 -2.28 7.99 -9.18
CA THR A 268 -3.67 8.41 -9.42
C THR A 268 -4.04 9.59 -8.54
N SER A 269 -3.69 9.56 -7.25
CA SER A 269 -3.94 10.66 -6.33
C SER A 269 -3.21 11.94 -6.77
N ASN A 270 -1.92 11.82 -7.09
CA ASN A 270 -1.12 12.95 -7.57
C ASN A 270 -1.72 13.61 -8.82
N MET A 271 -2.23 12.80 -9.78
CA MET A 271 -2.89 13.32 -10.98
C MET A 271 -4.25 13.94 -10.66
N LYS A 272 -5.07 13.28 -9.84
CA LYS A 272 -6.40 13.77 -9.50
C LYS A 272 -6.36 15.09 -8.74
N LEU A 273 -5.46 15.23 -7.77
CA LEU A 273 -5.27 16.46 -7.00
C LEU A 273 -4.40 17.50 -7.73
N ALA A 274 -3.83 17.14 -8.89
CA ALA A 274 -2.93 17.99 -9.66
C ALA A 274 -1.74 18.55 -8.82
N THR A 275 -1.25 17.76 -7.86
CA THR A 275 -0.22 18.18 -6.88
C THR A 275 1.19 17.98 -7.38
N ALA A 276 1.42 16.90 -8.14
CA ALA A 276 2.77 16.49 -8.50
C ALA A 276 3.23 17.05 -9.84
N GLY A 277 4.51 17.44 -9.87
CA GLY A 277 5.22 17.73 -11.10
C GLY A 277 5.54 16.44 -11.85
N HIS A 278 6.55 15.70 -11.36
CA HIS A 278 7.01 14.45 -11.98
C HIS A 278 7.68 13.55 -10.94
N PHE A 279 7.13 12.36 -10.75
CA PHE A 279 7.80 11.33 -9.95
C PHE A 279 8.94 10.69 -10.76
N PRO A 280 10.22 10.81 -10.33
CA PRO A 280 11.38 10.40 -11.11
C PRO A 280 11.65 8.89 -10.96
N MET A 281 10.72 8.05 -11.43
CA MET A 281 10.78 6.60 -11.20
C MET A 281 12.01 5.98 -11.84
N ARG A 282 12.39 6.44 -13.05
CA ARG A 282 13.53 5.90 -13.79
C ARG A 282 14.85 6.18 -13.09
N GLU A 283 15.08 7.42 -12.70
CA GLU A 283 16.29 7.86 -12.02
C GLU A 283 16.47 7.15 -10.68
N LEU A 284 15.39 7.03 -9.89
CA LEU A 284 15.39 6.30 -8.63
C LEU A 284 15.70 4.81 -8.83
N MET A 285 15.12 4.18 -9.87
CA MET A 285 15.43 2.78 -10.21
C MET A 285 16.88 2.60 -10.62
N ASP A 286 17.42 3.49 -11.47
CA ASP A 286 18.81 3.46 -11.93
C ASP A 286 19.81 3.65 -10.78
N MET A 287 19.40 4.35 -9.70
CA MET A 287 20.14 4.50 -8.45
C MET A 287 19.93 3.34 -7.46
N GLY A 288 19.13 2.34 -7.80
CA GLY A 288 18.87 1.17 -6.96
C GLY A 288 17.90 1.43 -5.78
N VAL A 289 17.14 2.52 -5.81
CA VAL A 289 16.16 2.84 -4.76
C VAL A 289 14.96 1.88 -4.83
N ILE A 290 14.51 1.41 -3.69
CA ILE A 290 13.31 0.56 -3.58
C ILE A 290 12.07 1.45 -3.72
N ILE A 291 11.29 1.19 -4.77
CA ILE A 291 10.07 1.92 -5.09
C ILE A 291 8.86 1.02 -4.84
N GLY A 292 7.92 1.48 -4.01
CA GLY A 292 6.58 0.91 -3.86
C GLY A 292 5.54 1.74 -4.61
N ILE A 293 4.33 1.19 -4.71
CA ILE A 293 3.15 1.89 -5.24
C ILE A 293 2.07 1.89 -4.15
N GLY A 294 1.37 3.00 -3.99
CA GLY A 294 0.23 3.15 -3.10
C GLY A 294 -0.90 3.89 -3.78
N THR A 295 -2.11 3.63 -3.34
CA THR A 295 -3.29 4.31 -3.87
C THR A 295 -3.49 5.71 -3.29
N ASP A 296 -2.83 5.99 -2.16
CA ASP A 296 -3.24 7.09 -1.29
C ASP A 296 -4.67 6.87 -0.74
N GLY A 297 -5.32 7.90 -0.21
CA GLY A 297 -6.65 7.76 0.35
C GLY A 297 -7.76 7.57 -0.69
N PRO A 298 -8.85 6.86 -0.35
CA PRO A 298 -10.03 6.78 -1.23
C PRO A 298 -10.72 8.13 -1.48
N ALA A 299 -10.37 9.15 -0.74
CA ALA A 299 -10.84 10.53 -0.99
C ALA A 299 -10.07 11.19 -2.16
N SER A 300 -8.78 10.90 -2.30
CA SER A 300 -7.92 11.50 -3.34
C SER A 300 -7.76 10.63 -4.59
N ASN A 301 -8.01 9.31 -4.48
CA ASN A 301 -7.93 8.35 -5.59
C ASN A 301 -9.31 7.85 -6.04
N ASN A 302 -10.26 7.72 -5.11
CA ASN A 302 -11.57 7.08 -5.24
C ASN A 302 -11.54 5.55 -5.42
N SER A 303 -10.37 4.91 -5.52
CA SER A 303 -10.21 3.45 -5.64
C SER A 303 -9.03 2.94 -4.83
N LEU A 304 -9.16 1.73 -4.27
CA LEU A 304 -8.08 1.01 -3.58
C LEU A 304 -7.60 -0.21 -4.40
N ASP A 305 -7.96 -0.27 -5.67
CA ASP A 305 -7.59 -1.36 -6.58
C ASP A 305 -6.15 -1.18 -7.11
N MET A 306 -5.24 -2.00 -6.63
CA MET A 306 -3.83 -1.95 -7.01
C MET A 306 -3.55 -2.34 -8.47
N PHE A 307 -4.44 -3.07 -9.14
CA PHE A 307 -4.31 -3.31 -10.59
C PHE A 307 -4.47 -2.01 -11.37
N ARG A 308 -5.45 -1.19 -11.00
CA ARG A 308 -5.64 0.15 -11.60
C ARG A 308 -4.44 1.03 -11.33
N GLU A 309 -3.90 0.99 -10.12
CA GLU A 309 -2.77 1.81 -9.71
C GLU A 309 -1.47 1.43 -10.46
N MET A 310 -1.20 0.12 -10.65
CA MET A 310 -0.09 -0.33 -11.50
C MET A 310 -0.20 0.18 -12.94
N LYS A 311 -1.41 0.12 -13.52
CA LYS A 311 -1.66 0.65 -14.87
C LYS A 311 -1.39 2.15 -14.95
N MET A 312 -1.93 2.92 -14.01
CA MET A 312 -1.72 4.37 -13.96
C MET A 312 -0.26 4.73 -13.78
N ALA A 313 0.46 4.02 -12.89
CA ALA A 313 1.89 4.23 -12.67
C ALA A 313 2.69 4.09 -13.97
N VAL A 314 2.55 2.98 -14.69
CA VAL A 314 3.33 2.75 -15.91
C VAL A 314 2.95 3.70 -17.05
N LEU A 315 1.66 4.02 -17.19
CA LEU A 315 1.20 4.93 -18.26
C LEU A 315 1.64 6.37 -18.01
N LEU A 316 1.52 6.85 -16.75
CA LEU A 316 2.00 8.18 -16.37
C LEU A 316 3.49 8.35 -16.63
N GLN A 317 4.31 7.37 -16.26
CA GLN A 317 5.75 7.41 -16.50
C GLN A 317 6.07 7.46 -17.99
N ARG A 318 5.45 6.62 -18.81
CA ARG A 318 5.63 6.63 -20.26
C ARG A 318 5.21 7.94 -20.91
N HIS A 319 4.10 8.50 -20.45
CA HIS A 319 3.65 9.81 -20.92
C HIS A 319 4.63 10.91 -20.55
N SER A 320 5.13 10.92 -19.32
CA SER A 320 6.05 11.96 -18.81
C SER A 320 7.43 11.90 -19.45
N TYR A 321 7.96 10.70 -19.68
CA TYR A 321 9.29 10.52 -20.30
C TYR A 321 9.28 10.46 -21.83
N TRP A 322 8.11 10.29 -22.44
CA TRP A 322 7.97 10.06 -23.90
C TRP A 322 8.75 8.84 -24.37
N ASP A 323 8.89 7.82 -23.53
CA ASP A 323 9.57 6.58 -23.85
C ASP A 323 8.91 5.39 -23.13
N VAL A 324 9.31 4.17 -23.49
CA VAL A 324 8.78 2.91 -22.94
C VAL A 324 9.75 2.25 -21.93
N GLY A 325 10.69 3.01 -21.38
CA GLY A 325 11.70 2.52 -20.43
C GLY A 325 11.10 1.90 -19.18
N ILE A 326 10.00 2.50 -18.65
CA ILE A 326 9.24 1.89 -17.58
C ILE A 326 8.27 0.84 -18.16
N LYS A 327 8.42 -0.40 -17.70
CA LYS A 327 7.73 -1.59 -18.23
C LYS A 327 6.78 -2.19 -17.17
N ALA A 328 5.89 -3.07 -17.61
CA ALA A 328 4.92 -3.76 -16.74
C ALA A 328 5.58 -4.46 -15.53
N HIS A 329 6.75 -5.10 -15.73
CA HIS A 329 7.42 -5.79 -14.62
C HIS A 329 7.97 -4.84 -13.54
N HIS A 330 8.29 -3.58 -13.87
CA HIS A 330 8.74 -2.61 -12.88
C HIS A 330 7.63 -2.24 -11.91
N VAL A 331 6.42 -1.96 -12.43
CA VAL A 331 5.27 -1.62 -11.57
C VAL A 331 4.71 -2.84 -10.84
N PHE A 332 4.75 -4.02 -11.46
CA PHE A 332 4.40 -5.27 -10.78
C PHE A 332 5.38 -5.57 -9.62
N ARG A 333 6.70 -5.32 -9.83
CA ARG A 333 7.70 -5.41 -8.76
C ARG A 333 7.40 -4.43 -7.63
N ALA A 334 7.03 -3.19 -7.97
CA ALA A 334 6.70 -2.14 -7.00
C ALA A 334 5.47 -2.51 -6.14
N ALA A 335 4.45 -3.12 -6.75
CA ALA A 335 3.22 -3.55 -6.08
C ALA A 335 3.34 -4.91 -5.38
N THR A 336 4.45 -5.65 -5.53
CA THR A 336 4.66 -6.97 -4.92
C THR A 336 5.92 -6.96 -4.05
N ILE A 337 7.04 -7.52 -4.50
CA ILE A 337 8.25 -7.74 -3.70
C ILE A 337 8.80 -6.45 -3.05
N ASN A 338 8.76 -5.31 -3.76
CA ASN A 338 9.20 -4.04 -3.17
C ASN A 338 8.24 -3.57 -2.06
N GLY A 339 6.93 -3.71 -2.26
CA GLY A 339 5.92 -3.42 -1.23
C GLY A 339 6.17 -4.21 0.04
N TYR A 340 6.40 -5.53 -0.07
CA TYR A 340 6.75 -6.37 1.09
C TYR A 340 8.08 -5.96 1.72
N THR A 341 9.07 -5.57 0.93
CA THR A 341 10.36 -5.05 1.45
C THR A 341 10.16 -3.74 2.23
N ILE A 342 9.27 -2.85 1.78
CA ILE A 342 8.90 -1.62 2.48
C ILE A 342 8.25 -1.96 3.83
N LEU A 343 7.39 -2.97 3.87
CA LEU A 343 6.79 -3.48 5.11
C LEU A 343 7.79 -4.24 6.00
N GLY A 344 9.04 -4.45 5.55
CA GLY A 344 10.04 -5.23 6.30
C GLY A 344 9.73 -6.72 6.35
N LEU A 345 9.09 -7.27 5.32
CA LEU A 345 8.71 -8.68 5.19
C LEU A 345 9.40 -9.33 4.00
N ARG A 346 9.71 -10.61 4.12
CA ARG A 346 10.12 -11.43 2.97
C ARG A 346 8.88 -12.00 2.29
N GLY A 347 8.34 -11.28 1.31
CA GLY A 347 7.10 -11.63 0.61
C GLY A 347 7.08 -11.07 -0.81
N GLY A 348 5.91 -11.12 -1.44
CA GLY A 348 5.75 -10.71 -2.83
C GLY A 348 6.39 -11.66 -3.84
N CYS A 349 6.67 -12.89 -3.42
CA CYS A 349 7.29 -13.96 -4.19
C CYS A 349 6.67 -15.31 -3.81
N LEU A 350 6.85 -16.31 -4.67
CA LEU A 350 6.42 -17.69 -4.40
C LEU A 350 7.59 -18.61 -4.06
N ASP A 351 8.76 -18.04 -3.73
CA ASP A 351 9.94 -18.80 -3.34
C ASP A 351 9.80 -19.34 -1.91
N ARG A 352 10.50 -20.42 -1.65
CA ARG A 352 10.55 -21.04 -0.33
C ARG A 352 10.95 -20.01 0.74
N GLY A 353 10.15 -19.93 1.79
CA GLY A 353 10.34 -19.05 2.94
C GLY A 353 9.80 -17.61 2.73
N CYS A 354 9.17 -17.31 1.57
CA CYS A 354 8.34 -16.12 1.44
C CYS A 354 7.06 -16.30 2.27
N VAL A 355 6.51 -15.21 2.83
CA VAL A 355 5.18 -15.26 3.45
C VAL A 355 4.14 -15.68 2.42
N ALA A 356 3.23 -16.55 2.82
CA ALA A 356 2.20 -17.10 1.92
C ALA A 356 1.00 -16.15 1.83
N ASP A 357 1.27 -14.98 1.23
CA ASP A 357 0.28 -13.99 0.84
C ASP A 357 0.15 -14.07 -0.68
N VAL A 358 -0.92 -14.66 -1.17
CA VAL A 358 -1.09 -14.99 -2.59
C VAL A 358 -2.51 -14.71 -3.07
N VAL A 359 -2.63 -14.49 -4.38
CA VAL A 359 -3.87 -14.20 -5.08
C VAL A 359 -4.03 -15.14 -6.26
N LEU A 360 -5.24 -15.66 -6.45
CA LEU A 360 -5.63 -16.40 -7.64
C LEU A 360 -6.58 -15.56 -8.48
N LEU A 361 -6.22 -15.40 -9.76
CA LEU A 361 -7.04 -14.72 -10.77
C LEU A 361 -7.73 -15.77 -11.64
N ASP A 362 -9.01 -15.54 -11.97
CA ASP A 362 -9.74 -16.33 -12.97
C ASP A 362 -9.06 -16.22 -14.34
N SER A 363 -8.40 -17.29 -14.78
CA SER A 363 -7.69 -17.33 -16.09
C SER A 363 -8.64 -17.24 -17.29
N LYS A 364 -9.94 -17.52 -17.09
CA LYS A 364 -10.98 -17.42 -18.13
C LYS A 364 -11.54 -16.01 -18.28
N ASN A 365 -11.16 -15.07 -17.40
CA ASN A 365 -11.64 -13.69 -17.50
C ASN A 365 -11.33 -13.13 -18.91
N PRO A 366 -12.33 -12.53 -19.61
CA PRO A 366 -12.11 -11.94 -20.94
C PRO A 366 -11.01 -10.91 -21.02
N GLN A 367 -10.73 -10.19 -19.92
CA GLN A 367 -9.63 -9.21 -19.83
C GLN A 367 -8.24 -9.85 -19.94
N LEU A 368 -8.13 -11.16 -19.66
CA LEU A 368 -6.88 -11.92 -19.78
C LEU A 368 -6.72 -12.57 -21.17
N GLN A 369 -7.77 -12.60 -22.00
CA GLN A 369 -7.74 -13.28 -23.29
C GLN A 369 -7.18 -12.38 -24.42
N PRO A 370 -6.45 -12.96 -25.39
CA PRO A 370 -5.92 -14.34 -25.42
C PRO A 370 -4.81 -14.52 -24.38
N LEU A 371 -4.83 -15.64 -23.65
CA LEU A 371 -3.87 -15.92 -22.59
C LEU A 371 -2.67 -16.73 -23.11
N ARG A 372 -1.47 -16.17 -22.98
CA ARG A 372 -0.19 -16.81 -23.35
C ARG A 372 0.90 -16.40 -22.34
N THR A 373 1.96 -17.19 -22.26
CA THR A 373 3.09 -16.89 -21.36
C THR A 373 3.75 -15.52 -21.66
N ASP A 374 3.85 -15.14 -22.92
CA ASP A 374 4.51 -13.90 -23.36
C ASP A 374 3.71 -12.62 -23.06
N ASN A 375 2.37 -12.73 -22.94
CA ASN A 375 1.51 -11.58 -22.68
C ASN A 375 0.89 -11.56 -21.28
N LEU A 376 1.09 -12.60 -20.46
CA LEU A 376 0.44 -12.75 -19.15
C LEU A 376 0.65 -11.53 -18.25
N LEU A 377 1.89 -11.12 -18.03
CA LEU A 377 2.20 -9.96 -17.19
C LEU A 377 1.62 -8.67 -17.79
N SER A 378 1.69 -8.52 -19.10
CA SER A 378 1.12 -7.37 -19.80
C SER A 378 -0.39 -7.28 -19.55
N ASN A 379 -1.11 -8.40 -19.68
CA ASN A 379 -2.55 -8.44 -19.42
C ASN A 379 -2.87 -8.16 -17.94
N ILE A 380 -2.08 -8.70 -16.98
CA ILE A 380 -2.25 -8.41 -15.55
C ILE A 380 -2.11 -6.91 -15.27
N VAL A 381 -1.13 -6.23 -15.88
CA VAL A 381 -0.86 -4.81 -15.57
C VAL A 381 -1.77 -3.85 -16.36
N TYR A 382 -2.08 -4.17 -17.62
CA TYR A 382 -2.80 -3.21 -18.47
C TYR A 382 -4.28 -3.47 -18.65
N SER A 383 -4.75 -4.70 -18.41
CA SER A 383 -6.12 -5.10 -18.74
C SER A 383 -6.95 -5.48 -17.52
N VAL A 384 -6.34 -6.15 -16.53
CA VAL A 384 -7.05 -6.69 -15.35
C VAL A 384 -7.41 -5.58 -14.37
N ASP A 385 -8.51 -5.79 -13.67
CA ASP A 385 -8.89 -5.09 -12.44
C ASP A 385 -9.27 -6.11 -11.34
N GLY A 386 -9.58 -5.61 -10.14
CA GLY A 386 -9.92 -6.44 -8.98
C GLY A 386 -11.05 -7.43 -9.19
N SER A 387 -11.91 -7.24 -10.19
CA SER A 387 -13.00 -8.19 -10.50
C SER A 387 -12.52 -9.58 -10.95
N SER A 388 -11.26 -9.68 -11.38
CA SER A 388 -10.61 -10.93 -11.79
C SER A 388 -10.13 -11.78 -10.60
N VAL A 389 -10.16 -11.27 -9.38
CA VAL A 389 -9.71 -11.97 -8.18
C VAL A 389 -10.76 -12.97 -7.73
N ASP A 390 -10.36 -14.23 -7.62
CA ASP A 390 -11.22 -15.31 -7.14
C ASP A 390 -10.88 -15.78 -5.73
N LEU A 391 -9.59 -15.85 -5.37
CA LEU A 391 -9.16 -16.25 -4.03
C LEU A 391 -8.03 -15.33 -3.53
N VAL A 392 -8.02 -15.10 -2.22
CA VAL A 392 -6.94 -14.40 -1.51
C VAL A 392 -6.55 -15.19 -0.26
N LEU A 393 -5.26 -15.49 -0.15
CA LEU A 393 -4.68 -16.06 1.06
C LEU A 393 -3.70 -15.05 1.67
N VAL A 394 -3.74 -14.91 2.99
CA VAL A 394 -2.78 -14.11 3.77
C VAL A 394 -2.28 -14.94 4.93
N ASN A 395 -0.97 -14.92 5.14
CA ASN A 395 -0.32 -15.74 6.16
C ASN A 395 -0.71 -17.23 6.06
N GLY A 396 -0.87 -17.72 4.82
CA GLY A 396 -1.32 -19.08 4.54
C GLY A 396 -2.76 -19.39 4.95
N ARG A 397 -3.61 -18.39 5.18
CA ARG A 397 -5.03 -18.56 5.50
C ARG A 397 -5.90 -18.02 4.37
N LEU A 398 -6.88 -18.78 3.95
CA LEU A 398 -7.87 -18.35 2.96
C LEU A 398 -8.80 -17.30 3.60
N ILE A 399 -8.63 -16.04 3.22
CA ILE A 399 -9.41 -14.90 3.75
C ILE A 399 -10.54 -14.45 2.82
N TYR A 400 -10.47 -14.81 1.54
CA TYR A 400 -11.50 -14.49 0.55
C TYR A 400 -11.58 -15.57 -0.51
N GLU A 401 -12.80 -15.97 -0.79
CA GLU A 401 -13.19 -16.83 -1.92
C GLU A 401 -14.45 -16.25 -2.56
N LYS A 402 -14.34 -15.83 -3.82
CA LYS A 402 -15.41 -15.09 -4.52
C LYS A 402 -16.73 -15.84 -4.54
N SER A 403 -16.70 -17.15 -4.80
CA SER A 403 -17.88 -18.01 -4.83
C SER A 403 -18.64 -18.04 -3.49
N ARG A 404 -17.92 -17.93 -2.38
CA ARG A 404 -18.45 -18.01 -1.02
C ARG A 404 -18.80 -16.63 -0.44
N ASP A 405 -17.90 -15.63 -0.61
CA ASP A 405 -17.88 -14.42 0.21
C ASP A 405 -18.43 -13.18 -0.51
N TYR A 406 -18.44 -13.19 -1.86
CA TYR A 406 -18.71 -12.00 -2.68
C TYR A 406 -20.00 -11.27 -2.30
N TYR A 407 -21.12 -12.00 -2.23
CA TYR A 407 -22.42 -11.36 -1.94
C TYR A 407 -22.52 -10.84 -0.51
N ALA A 408 -22.00 -11.59 0.46
CA ALA A 408 -22.01 -11.19 1.87
C ALA A 408 -21.17 -9.93 2.12
N LEU A 409 -19.99 -9.84 1.50
CA LEU A 409 -19.12 -8.66 1.58
C LEU A 409 -19.76 -7.44 0.90
N ARG A 410 -20.40 -7.60 -0.25
CA ARG A 410 -21.14 -6.52 -0.91
C ARG A 410 -22.30 -5.99 -0.05
N GLU A 411 -23.10 -6.88 0.53
CA GLU A 411 -24.15 -6.46 1.44
C GLU A 411 -23.61 -5.74 2.68
N ARG A 412 -22.47 -6.21 3.22
CA ARG A 412 -21.79 -5.53 4.33
C ARG A 412 -21.32 -4.14 3.91
N ALA A 413 -20.69 -4.00 2.75
CA ALA A 413 -20.27 -2.72 2.20
C ALA A 413 -21.44 -1.72 2.05
N VAL A 414 -22.62 -2.19 1.57
CA VAL A 414 -23.82 -1.35 1.48
C VAL A 414 -24.29 -0.86 2.86
N ARG A 415 -24.26 -1.74 3.89
CA ARG A 415 -24.62 -1.34 5.27
C ARG A 415 -23.66 -0.30 5.82
N LEU A 416 -22.34 -0.52 5.64
CA LEU A 416 -21.30 0.44 6.03
C LEU A 416 -21.46 1.79 5.31
N GLY A 417 -21.76 1.75 4.01
CA GLY A 417 -22.02 2.96 3.24
C GLY A 417 -23.20 3.78 3.76
N LYS A 418 -24.27 3.13 4.28
CA LYS A 418 -25.38 3.86 4.91
C LYS A 418 -24.95 4.52 6.20
N GLU A 419 -24.24 3.81 7.08
CA GLU A 419 -23.70 4.36 8.34
C GLU A 419 -22.77 5.55 8.08
N ILE A 420 -21.89 5.43 7.10
CA ILE A 420 -20.99 6.50 6.66
C ILE A 420 -21.79 7.70 6.13
N ASN A 421 -22.80 7.48 5.29
CA ASN A 421 -23.63 8.55 4.75
C ASN A 421 -24.42 9.30 5.84
N GLU A 422 -24.91 8.61 6.87
CA GLU A 422 -25.55 9.25 8.02
C GLU A 422 -24.59 10.16 8.80
N PHE A 423 -23.32 9.76 8.91
CA PHE A 423 -22.29 10.60 9.54
C PHE A 423 -21.95 11.81 8.66
N ILE A 424 -21.60 11.59 7.39
CA ILE A 424 -21.18 12.65 6.45
C ILE A 424 -22.33 13.62 6.15
N GLY A 425 -23.58 13.17 6.13
CA GLY A 425 -24.75 14.00 5.89
C GLY A 425 -24.88 15.19 6.84
N ARG A 426 -24.21 15.17 8.00
CA ARG A 426 -24.16 16.30 8.95
C ARG A 426 -23.30 17.47 8.47
N PHE A 427 -22.43 17.23 7.48
CA PHE A 427 -21.43 18.17 6.98
C PHE A 427 -21.68 18.57 5.51
N LEU A 428 -22.69 17.98 4.89
CA LEU A 428 -23.14 18.37 3.57
C LEU A 428 -24.05 19.60 3.67
N PRO A 429 -24.02 20.53 2.66
CA PRO A 429 -24.84 21.71 2.65
C PRO A 429 -26.36 21.41 2.53
#